data_3261623843861fe217de8532142dbb7f
#
_entry.id   3261623843861fe217de8532142dbb7f
#
_cell.length_a   1.000
_cell.length_b   1.000
_cell.length_c   1.000
_cell.angle_alpha   90.00
_cell.angle_beta   90.00
_cell.angle_gamma   90.00
#
_symmetry.space_group_name_H-M   'P 1'
#
loop_
_entity.id
_entity.type
_entity.pdbx_description
1 polymer ?
#
loop_
_entity_poly.entity_id
_entity_poly.type
_entity_poly.pdbx_seq_one_letter_code
_entity_poly.pdbx_strand_id
1 'polypeptide(L)'
;MHPSTGDGGESRTVHQWLGQLAPEYLARFGAAMPGRHRQVLRKILSCRTPALGGELFACPQGCALPRGASRQAPGVQATPAFHYRYHSCNDRHCPQCGQTDADAWLQRQKARLLLPVPYFLVTFTVPQELRLFLRAHQHIGLDLLFAASAQALQDLAANPRRLGAQLGMLGVLHTWSRTLIYHPHIHYLIPAGGLSFDGRRWVPARKNYLLNHEALGDHLRTLFKERLLKEHPELFAPVPATVWKRHWNVGCQAAGSGENALRYLSRYVFKTATGNRKVPVLPEGKVQWNYRESQTGRHTSLPLDPLEFMRRFLQHILPRGFARVRTFGWLHPAAKVRANRVRALLRQPPLLTSAEQQAWDPPTTPDVESPGEKTRGAGSPPPCPRCQKVMVLVGSWRAGQVGLHPKRPP
;
A
#
# COMPACT_ATOMS: atom_id res chain seq x y z
N MET A 1 36.13 6.03 9.96
CA MET A 1 36.20 7.01 8.87
C MET A 1 35.14 6.66 7.86
N HIS A 2 34.04 7.41 7.83
CA HIS A 2 33.02 7.31 6.78
C HIS A 2 33.46 8.21 5.62
N PRO A 3 33.48 7.73 4.39
CA PRO A 3 33.66 8.63 3.26
C PRO A 3 32.35 9.41 3.07
N SER A 4 32.38 10.69 3.33
CA SER A 4 31.39 11.67 2.90
C SER A 4 31.47 11.80 1.39
N THR A 5 30.66 11.07 0.64
CA THR A 5 30.44 11.35 -0.78
C THR A 5 29.42 12.47 -0.90
N GLY A 6 29.92 13.69 -0.80
CA GLY A 6 29.25 14.85 -1.32
C GLY A 6 29.37 14.84 -2.84
N ASP A 7 28.40 14.29 -3.51
CA ASP A 7 28.15 14.59 -4.93
C ASP A 7 26.68 14.98 -5.02
N GLY A 8 26.44 16.30 -5.20
CA GLY A 8 25.13 16.94 -5.34
C GLY A 8 24.43 16.57 -6.67
N GLY A 9 24.50 15.30 -7.07
CA GLY A 9 23.88 14.77 -8.27
C GLY A 9 22.37 15.04 -8.27
N GLU A 10 21.82 15.37 -9.43
CA GLU A 10 20.40 15.60 -9.62
C GLU A 10 19.60 14.38 -9.14
N SER A 11 18.58 14.62 -8.34
CA SER A 11 17.68 13.56 -7.89
C SER A 11 16.22 14.00 -8.06
N ARG A 12 15.36 13.08 -8.52
CA ARG A 12 13.94 13.33 -8.74
C ARG A 12 13.12 12.37 -7.89
N THR A 13 11.98 12.83 -7.38
CA THR A 13 11.01 11.91 -6.75
C THR A 13 10.43 10.96 -7.78
N VAL A 14 9.90 9.83 -7.32
CA VAL A 14 9.22 8.87 -8.21
C VAL A 14 8.10 9.56 -9.00
N HIS A 15 7.34 10.45 -8.36
CA HIS A 15 6.29 11.21 -9.04
C HIS A 15 6.84 12.12 -10.15
N GLN A 16 7.95 12.83 -9.89
CA GLN A 16 8.61 13.68 -10.89
C GLN A 16 9.13 12.85 -12.07
N TRP A 17 9.73 11.68 -11.80
CA TRP A 17 10.12 10.76 -12.85
C TRP A 17 8.94 10.35 -13.72
N LEU A 18 7.82 9.93 -13.10
CA LEU A 18 6.62 9.55 -13.85
C LEU A 18 6.07 10.71 -14.69
N GLY A 19 6.09 11.93 -14.14
CA GLY A 19 5.64 13.14 -14.87
C GLY A 19 6.47 13.43 -16.10
N GLN A 20 7.80 13.36 -15.96
CA GLN A 20 8.74 13.61 -17.04
C GLN A 20 8.65 12.54 -18.15
N LEU A 21 8.52 11.28 -17.78
CA LEU A 21 8.54 10.16 -18.70
C LEU A 21 7.19 9.90 -19.39
N ALA A 22 6.09 10.38 -18.81
CA ALA A 22 4.76 10.08 -19.30
C ALA A 22 4.51 10.47 -20.78
N PRO A 23 4.93 11.66 -21.27
CA PRO A 23 4.70 12.02 -22.68
C PRO A 23 5.34 11.04 -23.66
N GLU A 24 6.63 10.75 -23.47
CA GLU A 24 7.35 9.81 -24.33
C GLU A 24 6.82 8.38 -24.21
N TYR A 25 6.56 7.93 -22.99
CA TYR A 25 6.01 6.59 -22.76
C TYR A 25 4.64 6.40 -23.44
N LEU A 26 3.76 7.40 -23.36
CA LEU A 26 2.44 7.36 -23.99
C LEU A 26 2.54 7.45 -25.51
N ALA A 27 3.47 8.22 -26.05
CA ALA A 27 3.70 8.27 -27.49
C ALA A 27 4.16 6.92 -28.05
N ARG A 28 5.06 6.23 -27.35
CA ARG A 28 5.62 4.94 -27.81
C ARG A 28 4.73 3.74 -27.49
N PHE A 29 4.07 3.69 -26.34
CA PHE A 29 3.39 2.51 -25.83
C PHE A 29 1.92 2.74 -25.51
N GLY A 30 1.42 3.98 -25.65
CA GLY A 30 0.07 4.36 -25.24
C GLY A 30 -1.04 3.56 -25.95
N ALA A 31 -0.88 3.21 -27.22
CA ALA A 31 -1.87 2.42 -27.95
C ALA A 31 -2.07 1.02 -27.33
N ALA A 32 -0.98 0.35 -26.96
CA ALA A 32 -1.01 -0.99 -26.35
C ALA A 32 -1.22 -0.98 -24.82
N MET A 33 -1.22 0.21 -24.19
CA MET A 33 -1.34 0.32 -22.74
C MET A 33 -2.76 -0.03 -22.28
N PRO A 34 -2.93 -0.89 -21.25
CA PRO A 34 -4.25 -1.16 -20.67
C PRO A 34 -4.97 0.12 -20.21
N GLY A 35 -6.27 0.22 -20.45
CA GLY A 35 -7.06 1.39 -20.08
C GLY A 35 -6.94 1.78 -18.59
N ARG A 36 -6.84 0.78 -17.71
CA ARG A 36 -6.61 0.98 -16.26
C ARG A 36 -5.27 1.65 -15.98
N HIS A 37 -4.21 1.28 -16.68
CA HIS A 37 -2.89 1.90 -16.50
C HIS A 37 -2.91 3.37 -16.94
N ARG A 38 -3.55 3.68 -18.08
CA ARG A 38 -3.74 5.06 -18.54
C ARG A 38 -4.53 5.89 -17.54
N GLN A 39 -5.61 5.33 -16.99
CA GLN A 39 -6.42 6.01 -15.97
C GLN A 39 -5.62 6.32 -14.71
N VAL A 40 -4.87 5.35 -14.19
CA VAL A 40 -4.05 5.53 -12.99
C VAL A 40 -2.93 6.54 -13.25
N LEU A 41 -2.24 6.46 -14.40
CA LEU A 41 -1.20 7.41 -14.75
C LEU A 41 -1.73 8.85 -14.82
N ARG A 42 -2.88 9.08 -15.49
CA ARG A 42 -3.52 10.41 -15.50
C ARG A 42 -3.82 10.92 -14.10
N LYS A 43 -4.35 10.08 -13.20
CA LYS A 43 -4.58 10.44 -11.80
C LYS A 43 -3.29 10.80 -11.06
N ILE A 44 -2.21 10.04 -11.27
CA ILE A 44 -0.91 10.33 -10.67
C ILE A 44 -0.40 11.70 -11.13
N LEU A 45 -0.45 11.97 -12.44
CA LEU A 45 0.03 13.22 -13.03
C LEU A 45 -0.78 14.44 -12.54
N SER A 46 -2.08 14.27 -12.30
CA SER A 46 -2.93 15.33 -11.75
C SER A 46 -2.83 15.48 -10.23
N CYS A 47 -2.15 14.56 -9.54
CA CYS A 47 -2.12 14.55 -8.08
C CYS A 47 -1.41 15.77 -7.50
N ARG A 48 -2.10 16.48 -6.60
CA ARG A 48 -1.61 17.73 -5.99
C ARG A 48 -1.25 18.81 -7.01
N THR A 49 -2.05 18.91 -8.06
CA THR A 49 -2.01 19.99 -9.04
C THR A 49 -3.34 20.75 -9.07
N PRO A 50 -3.39 21.94 -9.66
CA PRO A 50 -4.65 22.71 -9.83
C PRO A 50 -5.76 21.92 -10.52
N ALA A 51 -5.42 20.92 -11.36
CA ALA A 51 -6.38 20.11 -12.10
C ALA A 51 -7.35 19.31 -11.22
N LEU A 52 -6.98 19.01 -9.98
CA LEU A 52 -7.85 18.32 -9.00
C LEU A 52 -8.57 19.29 -8.06
N GLY A 53 -8.42 20.59 -8.25
CA GLY A 53 -8.93 21.58 -7.31
C GLY A 53 -8.02 21.74 -6.09
N GLY A 54 -8.47 22.53 -5.12
CA GLY A 54 -7.68 22.82 -3.95
C GLY A 54 -8.32 23.82 -3.01
N GLU A 55 -7.53 24.21 -2.03
CA GLU A 55 -7.88 25.15 -0.99
C GLU A 55 -6.83 26.27 -0.95
N LEU A 56 -7.28 27.49 -0.68
CA LEU A 56 -6.46 28.68 -0.53
C LEU A 56 -6.51 29.13 0.91
N PHE A 57 -5.36 29.26 1.52
CA PHE A 57 -5.21 29.75 2.88
C PHE A 57 -4.49 31.10 2.89
N ALA A 58 -4.90 32.01 3.77
CA ALA A 58 -4.23 33.28 4.01
C ALA A 58 -3.69 33.34 5.44
N CYS A 59 -2.59 34.07 5.62
CA CYS A 59 -2.07 34.35 6.95
C CYS A 59 -2.93 35.42 7.65
N PRO A 60 -3.47 35.16 8.86
CA PRO A 60 -4.29 36.16 9.57
C PRO A 60 -3.49 37.38 10.01
N GLN A 61 -2.16 37.32 10.02
CA GLN A 61 -1.26 38.44 10.35
C GLN A 61 -0.83 39.23 9.09
N GLY A 62 -1.40 38.96 7.92
CA GLY A 62 -1.01 39.63 6.69
C GLY A 62 0.44 39.46 6.26
N CYS A 63 1.14 38.43 6.78
CA CYS A 63 2.54 38.17 6.38
C CYS A 63 2.67 38.08 4.86
N ALA A 64 3.62 38.79 4.27
CA ALA A 64 4.01 38.58 2.88
C ALA A 64 4.99 37.38 2.77
N LEU A 65 4.80 36.51 1.77
CA LEU A 65 5.82 35.52 1.43
C LEU A 65 6.97 36.19 0.70
N PRO A 66 8.23 35.82 0.98
CA PRO A 66 9.35 36.30 0.17
C PRO A 66 9.12 35.78 -1.26
N ARG A 67 9.01 36.65 -2.22
CA ARG A 67 9.14 36.30 -3.63
C ARG A 67 10.57 35.77 -3.81
N GLY A 68 10.71 34.67 -4.53
CA GLY A 68 12.05 34.21 -4.94
C GLY A 68 12.85 35.38 -5.47
N ALA A 69 14.14 35.45 -5.13
CA ALA A 69 15.04 36.59 -5.21
C ALA A 69 15.14 37.26 -6.60
N SER A 70 14.07 37.93 -7.02
CA SER A 70 14.12 38.93 -8.08
C SER A 70 13.95 40.32 -7.44
N ARG A 71 14.91 41.19 -7.71
CA ARG A 71 15.04 42.54 -7.16
C ARG A 71 13.69 43.27 -7.10
N GLN A 72 13.27 43.63 -5.89
CA GLN A 72 12.09 44.45 -5.68
C GLN A 72 12.35 45.90 -6.14
N ALA A 73 11.48 46.39 -7.00
CA ALA A 73 11.38 47.82 -7.20
C ALA A 73 10.77 48.48 -5.96
N PRO A 74 11.28 49.65 -5.50
CA PRO A 74 10.70 50.39 -4.36
C PRO A 74 9.28 50.81 -4.68
N GLY A 75 8.31 50.54 -3.78
CA GLY A 75 6.90 50.96 -3.89
C GLY A 75 5.89 49.84 -4.17
N VAL A 76 6.26 48.55 -4.27
CA VAL A 76 5.31 47.45 -4.45
C VAL A 76 4.76 47.02 -3.09
N GLN A 77 3.46 47.21 -2.87
CA GLN A 77 2.76 46.67 -1.69
C GLN A 77 2.95 45.17 -1.57
N ALA A 78 3.32 44.72 -0.37
CA ALA A 78 3.52 43.31 -0.05
C ALA A 78 2.22 42.53 -0.29
N THR A 79 2.23 41.58 -1.22
CA THR A 79 1.09 40.68 -1.43
C THR A 79 0.94 39.75 -0.22
N PRO A 80 -0.29 39.54 0.29
CA PRO A 80 -0.53 38.62 1.39
C PRO A 80 0.06 37.23 1.14
N ALA A 81 0.54 36.59 2.20
CA ALA A 81 1.01 35.23 2.10
C ALA A 81 -0.17 34.26 1.88
N PHE A 82 -0.30 33.76 0.66
CA PHE A 82 -1.25 32.71 0.35
C PHE A 82 -0.54 31.37 0.27
N HIS A 83 -1.20 30.32 0.78
CA HIS A 83 -0.77 28.95 0.66
C HIS A 83 -1.82 28.14 -0.08
N TYR A 84 -1.42 27.51 -1.19
CA TYR A 84 -2.28 26.64 -1.98
C TYR A 84 -2.09 25.19 -1.53
N ARG A 85 -3.16 24.52 -1.15
CA ARG A 85 -3.20 23.10 -0.87
C ARG A 85 -4.02 22.40 -1.93
N TYR A 86 -3.36 21.81 -2.93
CA TYR A 86 -4.04 21.08 -4.00
C TYR A 86 -4.48 19.68 -3.53
N HIS A 87 -5.64 19.23 -4.03
CA HIS A 87 -6.23 17.96 -3.66
C HIS A 87 -5.43 16.77 -4.14
N SER A 88 -5.50 15.68 -3.39
CA SER A 88 -4.90 14.38 -3.72
C SER A 88 -5.76 13.62 -4.72
N CYS A 89 -5.13 12.78 -5.57
CA CYS A 89 -5.87 11.92 -6.48
C CYS A 89 -6.53 10.71 -5.80
N ASN A 90 -6.21 10.44 -4.54
CA ASN A 90 -6.68 9.31 -3.73
C ASN A 90 -6.57 7.94 -4.42
N ASP A 91 -5.65 7.81 -5.40
CA ASP A 91 -5.39 6.52 -6.03
C ASP A 91 -4.31 5.77 -5.25
N ARG A 92 -4.58 4.54 -4.86
CA ARG A 92 -3.66 3.68 -4.09
C ARG A 92 -2.34 3.38 -4.78
N HIS A 93 -2.21 3.67 -6.08
CA HIS A 93 -0.98 3.50 -6.84
C HIS A 93 -0.16 4.79 -6.92
N CYS A 94 -0.69 5.91 -6.44
CA CYS A 94 0.02 7.18 -6.48
C CYS A 94 1.16 7.19 -5.45
N PRO A 95 2.41 7.48 -5.85
CA PRO A 95 3.52 7.53 -4.92
C PRO A 95 3.42 8.69 -3.91
N GLN A 96 2.69 9.77 -4.23
CA GLN A 96 2.49 10.91 -3.33
C GLN A 96 1.37 10.71 -2.31
N CYS A 97 0.33 9.95 -2.68
CA CYS A 97 -0.81 9.69 -1.81
C CYS A 97 -0.55 8.51 -0.87
N GLY A 98 -1.37 8.34 0.16
CA GLY A 98 -1.48 7.12 0.94
C GLY A 98 -0.59 7.03 2.16
N GLN A 99 0.27 8.00 2.49
CA GLN A 99 1.05 7.92 3.74
C GLN A 99 0.13 8.07 4.96
N THR A 100 -0.69 9.11 4.99
CA THR A 100 -1.65 9.36 6.07
C THR A 100 -2.65 8.21 6.23
N ASP A 101 -3.14 7.68 5.09
CA ASP A 101 -4.04 6.52 5.08
C ASP A 101 -3.37 5.26 5.64
N ALA A 102 -2.05 5.07 5.38
CA ALA A 102 -1.28 3.94 5.90
C ALA A 102 -1.15 4.00 7.42
N ASP A 103 -0.90 5.17 7.98
CA ASP A 103 -0.74 5.37 9.43
C ASP A 103 -2.10 5.17 10.14
N ALA A 104 -3.18 5.76 9.63
CA ALA A 104 -4.52 5.56 10.14
C ALA A 104 -4.97 4.07 10.05
N TRP A 105 -4.67 3.40 8.95
CA TRP A 105 -4.94 1.98 8.81
C TRP A 105 -4.15 1.16 9.82
N LEU A 106 -2.85 1.46 10.01
CA LEU A 106 -1.99 0.76 10.97
C LEU A 106 -2.57 0.85 12.39
N GLN A 107 -3.00 2.03 12.84
CA GLN A 107 -3.59 2.21 14.18
C GLN A 107 -4.86 1.37 14.34
N ARG A 108 -5.78 1.41 13.34
CA ARG A 108 -6.98 0.56 13.36
C ARG A 108 -6.65 -0.93 13.40
N GLN A 109 -5.64 -1.37 12.64
CA GLN A 109 -5.27 -2.78 12.61
C GLN A 109 -4.55 -3.23 13.89
N LYS A 110 -3.76 -2.37 14.53
CA LYS A 110 -3.16 -2.68 15.84
C LYS A 110 -4.22 -3.04 16.87
N ALA A 111 -5.22 -2.19 17.04
CA ALA A 111 -6.32 -2.43 17.98
C ALA A 111 -7.11 -3.73 17.67
N ARG A 112 -7.29 -4.03 16.38
CA ARG A 112 -8.08 -5.18 15.93
C ARG A 112 -7.32 -6.50 15.95
N LEU A 113 -6.06 -6.51 15.50
CA LEU A 113 -5.31 -7.71 15.17
C LEU A 113 -4.29 -8.10 16.22
N LEU A 114 -3.68 -7.14 16.94
CA LEU A 114 -2.63 -7.48 17.89
C LEU A 114 -3.25 -8.04 19.17
N LEU A 115 -2.86 -9.27 19.44
CA LEU A 115 -3.21 -10.04 20.64
C LEU A 115 -1.93 -10.23 21.47
N PRO A 116 -2.02 -10.55 22.77
CA PRO A 116 -0.84 -10.77 23.62
C PRO A 116 -0.21 -12.17 23.39
N VAL A 117 0.05 -12.47 22.13
CA VAL A 117 0.70 -13.72 21.67
C VAL A 117 1.77 -13.39 20.63
N PRO A 118 2.78 -14.25 20.45
CA PRO A 118 3.70 -14.12 19.33
C PRO A 118 2.99 -14.22 17.98
N TYR A 119 3.68 -13.81 16.91
CA TYR A 119 3.18 -13.86 15.54
C TYR A 119 4.17 -14.53 14.61
N PHE A 120 3.64 -15.02 13.50
CA PHE A 120 4.41 -15.49 12.35
C PHE A 120 4.10 -14.63 11.12
N LEU A 121 5.14 -14.38 10.33
CA LEU A 121 5.02 -13.85 8.98
C LEU A 121 5.25 -15.01 8.00
N VAL A 122 4.17 -15.41 7.31
CA VAL A 122 4.22 -16.47 6.31
C VAL A 122 4.13 -15.86 4.93
N THR A 123 5.10 -16.16 4.06
CA THR A 123 5.17 -15.58 2.71
C THR A 123 5.04 -16.67 1.67
N PHE A 124 4.01 -16.60 0.85
CA PHE A 124 3.78 -17.48 -0.29
C PHE A 124 4.27 -16.83 -1.57
N THR A 125 5.16 -17.51 -2.28
CA THR A 125 5.75 -17.03 -3.53
C THR A 125 5.47 -18.01 -4.66
N VAL A 126 5.06 -17.50 -5.82
CA VAL A 126 4.83 -18.33 -7.00
C VAL A 126 6.10 -18.50 -7.84
N PRO A 127 6.25 -19.61 -8.59
CA PRO A 127 7.31 -19.79 -9.57
C PRO A 127 7.35 -18.64 -10.59
N GLN A 128 8.54 -18.34 -11.09
CA GLN A 128 8.70 -17.24 -12.05
C GLN A 128 7.93 -17.44 -13.36
N GLU A 129 7.74 -18.69 -13.76
CA GLU A 129 7.02 -19.09 -14.96
C GLU A 129 5.53 -18.71 -14.91
N LEU A 130 4.95 -18.63 -13.71
CA LEU A 130 3.57 -18.15 -13.51
C LEU A 130 3.43 -16.62 -13.56
N ARG A 131 4.51 -15.87 -13.56
CA ARG A 131 4.42 -14.39 -13.49
C ARG A 131 3.73 -13.78 -14.68
N LEU A 132 3.99 -14.30 -15.89
CA LEU A 132 3.33 -13.83 -17.10
C LEU A 132 1.84 -14.15 -17.07
N PHE A 133 1.49 -15.38 -16.69
CA PHE A 133 0.09 -15.80 -16.50
C PHE A 133 -0.63 -14.88 -15.49
N LEU A 134 -0.06 -14.70 -14.30
CA LEU A 134 -0.64 -13.84 -13.26
C LEU A 134 -0.74 -12.37 -13.69
N ARG A 135 0.14 -11.91 -14.55
CA ARG A 135 0.07 -10.56 -15.10
C ARG A 135 -1.01 -10.42 -16.15
N ALA A 136 -1.17 -11.39 -17.02
CA ALA A 136 -2.21 -11.39 -18.05
C ALA A 136 -3.63 -11.53 -17.45
N HIS A 137 -3.75 -12.34 -16.40
CA HIS A 137 -5.02 -12.71 -15.77
C HIS A 137 -5.04 -12.29 -14.29
N GLN A 138 -4.68 -11.01 -13.99
CA GLN A 138 -4.46 -10.54 -12.62
C GLN A 138 -5.64 -10.82 -11.68
N HIS A 139 -6.88 -10.60 -12.12
CA HIS A 139 -8.04 -10.78 -11.25
C HIS A 139 -8.16 -12.25 -10.84
N ILE A 140 -8.25 -13.13 -11.83
CA ILE A 140 -8.41 -14.59 -11.65
C ILE A 140 -7.21 -15.17 -10.89
N GLY A 141 -6.01 -14.96 -11.43
CA GLY A 141 -4.80 -15.59 -10.89
C GLY A 141 -4.44 -15.15 -9.46
N LEU A 142 -4.65 -13.86 -9.13
CA LEU A 142 -4.38 -13.37 -7.78
C LEU A 142 -5.49 -13.76 -6.79
N ASP A 143 -6.74 -13.91 -7.23
CA ASP A 143 -7.82 -14.45 -6.41
C ASP A 143 -7.58 -15.93 -6.09
N LEU A 144 -7.19 -16.73 -7.09
CA LEU A 144 -6.79 -18.12 -6.90
C LEU A 144 -5.61 -18.24 -5.93
N LEU A 145 -4.62 -17.34 -6.04
CA LEU A 145 -3.47 -17.35 -5.13
C LEU A 145 -3.88 -17.08 -3.68
N PHE A 146 -4.76 -16.12 -3.45
CA PHE A 146 -5.32 -15.87 -2.11
C PHE A 146 -6.13 -17.08 -1.59
N ALA A 147 -7.01 -17.61 -2.42
CA ALA A 147 -7.86 -18.73 -2.04
C ALA A 147 -7.05 -19.98 -1.71
N ALA A 148 -6.11 -20.35 -2.58
CA ALA A 148 -5.28 -21.55 -2.40
C ALA A 148 -4.32 -21.41 -1.20
N SER A 149 -3.67 -20.26 -1.03
CA SER A 149 -2.73 -20.05 0.08
C SER A 149 -3.42 -19.98 1.45
N ALA A 150 -4.58 -19.34 1.52
CA ALA A 150 -5.36 -19.30 2.76
C ALA A 150 -5.90 -20.69 3.12
N GLN A 151 -6.37 -21.45 2.12
CA GLN A 151 -6.84 -22.84 2.32
C GLN A 151 -5.69 -23.72 2.77
N ALA A 152 -4.51 -23.66 2.13
CA ALA A 152 -3.33 -24.45 2.53
C ALA A 152 -2.96 -24.22 4.00
N LEU A 153 -2.99 -22.98 4.47
CA LEU A 153 -2.75 -22.65 5.88
C LEU A 153 -3.80 -23.26 6.81
N GLN A 154 -5.08 -23.17 6.45
CA GLN A 154 -6.17 -23.72 7.27
C GLN A 154 -6.12 -25.25 7.32
N ASP A 155 -5.91 -25.92 6.18
CA ASP A 155 -5.88 -27.40 6.11
C ASP A 155 -4.73 -27.99 6.92
N LEU A 156 -3.54 -27.39 6.79
CA LEU A 156 -2.39 -27.86 7.55
C LEU A 156 -2.54 -27.57 9.06
N ALA A 157 -3.11 -26.43 9.41
CA ALA A 157 -3.36 -26.07 10.81
C ALA A 157 -4.48 -26.91 11.45
N ALA A 158 -5.46 -27.32 10.66
CA ALA A 158 -6.56 -28.15 11.14
C ALA A 158 -6.09 -29.57 11.59
N ASN A 159 -5.00 -30.06 11.03
CA ASN A 159 -4.47 -31.38 11.35
C ASN A 159 -4.03 -31.45 12.83
N PRO A 160 -4.62 -32.35 13.66
CA PRO A 160 -4.28 -32.48 15.08
C PRO A 160 -2.81 -32.83 15.37
N ARG A 161 -2.13 -33.52 14.43
CA ARG A 161 -0.70 -33.84 14.54
C ARG A 161 0.19 -32.60 14.36
N ARG A 162 -0.37 -31.48 13.85
CA ARG A 162 0.36 -30.21 13.60
C ARG A 162 -0.04 -29.16 14.63
N LEU A 163 -1.21 -28.53 14.46
CA LEU A 163 -1.74 -27.52 15.38
C LEU A 163 -3.11 -27.95 15.98
N GLY A 164 -3.99 -28.54 15.18
CA GLY A 164 -5.33 -28.95 15.59
C GLY A 164 -6.27 -27.77 15.87
N ALA A 165 -6.12 -26.66 15.12
CA ALA A 165 -6.89 -25.44 15.37
C ALA A 165 -7.17 -24.63 14.09
N GLN A 166 -8.18 -23.75 14.19
CA GLN A 166 -8.53 -22.78 13.15
C GLN A 166 -7.66 -21.52 13.28
N LEU A 167 -7.02 -21.09 12.20
CA LEU A 167 -6.21 -19.89 12.18
C LEU A 167 -7.07 -18.63 11.94
N GLY A 168 -6.59 -17.49 12.42
CA GLY A 168 -6.96 -16.17 11.96
C GLY A 168 -5.78 -15.52 11.24
N MET A 169 -5.99 -14.96 10.05
CA MET A 169 -4.89 -14.51 9.22
C MET A 169 -5.23 -13.18 8.54
N LEU A 170 -4.22 -12.29 8.49
CA LEU A 170 -4.24 -11.09 7.63
C LEU A 170 -3.30 -11.33 6.47
N GLY A 171 -3.81 -11.41 5.25
CA GLY A 171 -3.04 -11.54 4.01
C GLY A 171 -2.89 -10.19 3.30
N VAL A 172 -1.67 -9.87 2.85
CA VAL A 172 -1.36 -8.67 2.07
C VAL A 172 -0.60 -9.07 0.81
N LEU A 173 -1.18 -8.74 -0.34
CA LEU A 173 -0.56 -8.99 -1.64
C LEU A 173 0.51 -7.95 -1.96
N HIS A 174 1.69 -8.42 -2.33
CA HIS A 174 2.74 -7.67 -2.99
C HIS A 174 2.92 -8.19 -4.42
N THR A 175 3.24 -7.30 -5.36
CA THR A 175 3.45 -7.70 -6.77
C THR A 175 4.85 -7.38 -7.28
N TRP A 176 5.76 -6.91 -6.42
CA TRP A 176 7.10 -6.43 -6.80
C TRP A 176 8.21 -7.13 -6.05
N SER A 177 9.33 -7.28 -6.72
CA SER A 177 10.62 -7.57 -6.10
C SER A 177 11.34 -6.28 -5.68
N ARG A 178 12.49 -6.41 -5.04
CA ARG A 178 13.37 -5.26 -4.69
C ARG A 178 13.87 -4.49 -5.92
N THR A 179 13.95 -5.15 -7.07
CA THR A 179 14.34 -4.58 -8.36
C THR A 179 13.15 -4.11 -9.22
N LEU A 180 11.95 -3.98 -8.62
CA LEU A 180 10.70 -3.62 -9.28
C LEU A 180 10.22 -4.61 -10.37
N ILE A 181 10.75 -5.82 -10.42
CA ILE A 181 10.22 -6.86 -11.31
C ILE A 181 8.88 -7.36 -10.76
N TYR A 182 7.94 -7.69 -11.65
CA TYR A 182 6.67 -8.28 -11.28
C TYR A 182 6.88 -9.64 -10.61
N HIS A 183 6.54 -9.71 -9.34
CA HIS A 183 6.78 -10.85 -8.48
C HIS A 183 5.66 -11.00 -7.44
N PRO A 184 4.48 -11.52 -7.85
CA PRO A 184 3.36 -11.68 -6.94
C PRO A 184 3.69 -12.63 -5.80
N HIS A 185 3.39 -12.18 -4.58
CA HIS A 185 3.51 -12.98 -3.38
C HIS A 185 2.59 -12.42 -2.30
N ILE A 186 2.15 -13.27 -1.38
CA ILE A 186 1.27 -12.88 -0.29
C ILE A 186 1.99 -13.07 1.03
N HIS A 187 1.99 -12.01 1.83
CA HIS A 187 2.42 -12.07 3.22
C HIS A 187 1.21 -12.27 4.12
N TYR A 188 1.22 -13.31 4.94
CA TYR A 188 0.25 -13.52 5.99
C TYR A 188 0.84 -13.20 7.35
N LEU A 189 0.17 -12.32 8.10
CA LEU A 189 0.42 -12.13 9.53
C LEU A 189 -0.53 -13.02 10.30
N ILE A 190 0.02 -13.95 11.11
CA ILE A 190 -0.73 -15.00 11.78
C ILE A 190 -0.34 -15.03 13.26
N PRO A 191 -1.30 -14.92 14.21
CA PRO A 191 -1.03 -15.18 15.63
C PRO A 191 -0.47 -16.60 15.83
N ALA A 192 0.46 -16.75 16.76
CA ALA A 192 1.10 -18.04 17.07
C ALA A 192 0.16 -18.99 17.81
N GLY A 193 -0.87 -19.44 17.11
CA GLY A 193 -1.89 -20.34 17.62
C GLY A 193 -3.20 -20.20 16.87
N GLY A 194 -4.22 -20.90 17.34
CA GLY A 194 -5.54 -20.92 16.75
C GLY A 194 -6.66 -21.21 17.76
N LEU A 195 -7.89 -21.06 17.30
CA LEU A 195 -9.08 -21.46 18.04
C LEU A 195 -9.34 -22.94 17.83
N SER A 196 -9.52 -23.71 18.91
CA SER A 196 -9.96 -25.10 18.80
C SER A 196 -11.30 -25.19 18.05
N PHE A 197 -11.58 -26.35 17.43
CA PHE A 197 -12.80 -26.51 16.61
C PHE A 197 -14.08 -26.41 17.43
N ASP A 198 -14.05 -26.78 18.71
CA ASP A 198 -15.15 -26.61 19.66
C ASP A 198 -15.29 -25.15 20.17
N GLY A 199 -14.38 -24.27 19.79
CA GLY A 199 -14.37 -22.87 20.20
C GLY A 199 -14.03 -22.62 21.67
N ARG A 200 -13.59 -23.65 22.43
CA ARG A 200 -13.42 -23.55 23.88
C ARG A 200 -12.03 -23.18 24.33
N ARG A 201 -10.99 -23.39 23.50
CA ARG A 201 -9.59 -23.20 23.88
C ARG A 201 -8.81 -22.44 22.82
N TRP A 202 -7.85 -21.65 23.28
CA TRP A 202 -6.72 -21.20 22.48
C TRP A 202 -5.67 -22.31 22.42
N VAL A 203 -5.30 -22.74 21.22
CA VAL A 203 -4.26 -23.73 20.98
C VAL A 203 -2.98 -22.99 20.55
N PRO A 204 -1.97 -22.86 21.42
CA PRO A 204 -0.75 -22.17 21.06
C PRO A 204 0.09 -22.97 20.05
N ALA A 205 0.75 -22.29 19.15
CA ALA A 205 1.77 -22.88 18.30
C ALA A 205 3.05 -23.19 19.12
N ARG A 206 3.89 -24.10 18.60
CA ARG A 206 5.18 -24.35 19.20
C ARG A 206 6.10 -23.13 19.10
N LYS A 207 7.06 -23.02 20.02
CA LYS A 207 8.03 -21.92 20.00
C LYS A 207 8.76 -21.90 18.66
N ASN A 208 8.74 -20.74 17.98
CA ASN A 208 9.37 -20.50 16.68
C ASN A 208 8.95 -21.46 15.54
N TYR A 209 7.83 -22.17 15.70
CA TYR A 209 7.33 -23.09 14.70
C TYR A 209 5.81 -23.02 14.61
N LEU A 210 5.28 -22.63 13.44
CA LEU A 210 3.84 -22.66 13.15
C LEU A 210 3.46 -23.90 12.36
N LEU A 211 3.97 -24.02 11.13
CA LEU A 211 3.70 -25.10 10.19
C LEU A 211 4.93 -25.37 9.33
N ASN A 212 5.01 -26.59 8.76
CA ASN A 212 6.09 -26.95 7.85
C ASN A 212 5.92 -26.18 6.51
N HIS A 213 6.93 -25.41 6.14
CA HIS A 213 6.90 -24.52 4.98
C HIS A 213 6.95 -25.29 3.65
N GLU A 214 7.61 -26.45 3.59
CA GLU A 214 7.64 -27.29 2.40
C GLU A 214 6.26 -27.88 2.12
N ALA A 215 5.62 -28.45 3.16
CA ALA A 215 4.26 -28.95 3.05
C ALA A 215 3.25 -27.86 2.66
N LEU A 216 3.44 -26.61 3.13
CA LEU A 216 2.63 -25.49 2.71
C LEU A 216 2.82 -25.17 1.22
N GLY A 217 4.07 -25.24 0.71
CA GLY A 217 4.38 -24.99 -0.70
C GLY A 217 3.77 -26.06 -1.62
N ASP A 218 3.87 -27.32 -1.25
CA ASP A 218 3.30 -28.44 -2.01
C ASP A 218 1.77 -28.39 -2.00
N HIS A 219 1.18 -28.09 -0.85
CA HIS A 219 -0.29 -27.99 -0.75
C HIS A 219 -0.84 -26.77 -1.50
N LEU A 220 -0.15 -25.61 -1.42
CA LEU A 220 -0.47 -24.45 -2.26
C LEU A 220 -0.47 -24.81 -3.75
N ARG A 221 0.59 -25.46 -4.23
CA ARG A 221 0.71 -25.88 -5.64
C ARG A 221 -0.45 -26.78 -6.06
N THR A 222 -0.79 -27.76 -5.25
CA THR A 222 -1.91 -28.68 -5.50
C THR A 222 -3.24 -27.93 -5.59
N LEU A 223 -3.57 -27.15 -4.57
CA LEU A 223 -4.82 -26.39 -4.52
C LEU A 223 -4.93 -25.36 -5.65
N PHE A 224 -3.84 -24.67 -5.98
CA PHE A 224 -3.84 -23.69 -7.07
C PHE A 224 -4.06 -24.40 -8.42
N LYS A 225 -3.37 -25.53 -8.67
CA LYS A 225 -3.53 -26.35 -9.87
C LYS A 225 -4.97 -26.86 -10.04
N GLU A 226 -5.51 -27.47 -8.99
CA GLU A 226 -6.88 -28.03 -9.00
C GLU A 226 -7.94 -26.98 -9.24
N ARG A 227 -7.84 -25.83 -8.56
CA ARG A 227 -8.76 -24.71 -8.74
C ARG A 227 -8.65 -24.12 -10.15
N LEU A 228 -7.45 -23.87 -10.65
CA LEU A 228 -7.25 -23.34 -12.00
C LEU A 228 -7.82 -24.29 -13.05
N LEU A 229 -7.55 -25.59 -12.94
CA LEU A 229 -8.08 -26.59 -13.85
C LEU A 229 -9.61 -26.69 -13.80
N LYS A 230 -10.19 -26.62 -12.60
CA LYS A 230 -11.64 -26.74 -12.40
C LYS A 230 -12.41 -25.49 -12.82
N GLU A 231 -11.91 -24.32 -12.43
CA GLU A 231 -12.63 -23.06 -12.58
C GLU A 231 -12.33 -22.35 -13.92
N HIS A 232 -11.12 -22.59 -14.49
CA HIS A 232 -10.61 -21.95 -15.69
C HIS A 232 -9.76 -22.90 -16.54
N PRO A 233 -10.32 -24.00 -17.07
CA PRO A 233 -9.58 -25.00 -17.83
C PRO A 233 -8.88 -24.41 -19.07
N GLU A 234 -9.48 -23.40 -19.71
CA GLU A 234 -8.91 -22.70 -20.86
C GLU A 234 -7.63 -21.93 -20.51
N LEU A 235 -7.50 -21.47 -19.26
CA LEU A 235 -6.33 -20.77 -18.76
C LEU A 235 -5.27 -21.75 -18.20
N PHE A 236 -5.65 -22.97 -17.92
CA PHE A 236 -4.74 -24.00 -17.44
C PHE A 236 -3.82 -24.53 -18.56
N ALA A 237 -4.36 -24.75 -19.73
CA ALA A 237 -3.64 -25.34 -20.86
C ALA A 237 -2.34 -24.60 -21.25
N PRO A 238 -2.27 -23.26 -21.29
CA PRO A 238 -1.05 -22.52 -21.59
C PRO A 238 0.00 -22.53 -20.48
N VAL A 239 -0.32 -22.98 -19.26
CA VAL A 239 0.65 -22.99 -18.15
C VAL A 239 1.66 -24.14 -18.33
N PRO A 240 2.99 -23.85 -18.34
CA PRO A 240 4.00 -24.88 -18.53
C PRO A 240 3.89 -25.99 -17.49
N ALA A 241 3.91 -27.26 -17.92
CA ALA A 241 3.81 -28.41 -17.02
C ALA A 241 4.92 -28.48 -15.97
N THR A 242 6.07 -27.86 -16.23
CA THR A 242 7.20 -27.73 -15.31
C THR A 242 6.85 -26.97 -14.02
N VAL A 243 5.90 -26.04 -14.10
CA VAL A 243 5.40 -25.29 -12.94
C VAL A 243 4.85 -26.21 -11.85
N TRP A 244 4.16 -27.26 -12.26
CA TRP A 244 3.50 -28.22 -11.37
C TRP A 244 4.44 -29.28 -10.80
N LYS A 245 5.66 -29.40 -11.35
CA LYS A 245 6.69 -30.31 -10.87
C LYS A 245 7.66 -29.65 -9.89
N ARG A 246 7.71 -28.31 -9.88
CA ARG A 246 8.60 -27.55 -8.99
C ARG A 246 8.04 -27.45 -7.58
N HIS A 247 8.94 -27.30 -6.62
CA HIS A 247 8.58 -26.87 -5.27
C HIS A 247 8.21 -25.38 -5.27
N TRP A 248 7.11 -24.99 -4.61
CA TRP A 248 6.70 -23.60 -4.47
C TRP A 248 7.19 -23.06 -3.13
N ASN A 249 7.92 -21.96 -3.18
CA ASN A 249 8.58 -21.40 -2.00
C ASN A 249 7.61 -20.75 -1.02
N VAL A 250 7.69 -21.20 0.22
CA VAL A 250 7.00 -20.60 1.36
C VAL A 250 8.01 -20.26 2.44
N GLY A 251 8.03 -19.00 2.88
CA GLY A 251 8.78 -18.58 4.07
C GLY A 251 7.86 -18.60 5.29
N CYS A 252 8.31 -19.10 6.41
CA CYS A 252 7.59 -19.03 7.69
C CYS A 252 8.56 -18.57 8.76
N GLN A 253 8.39 -17.32 9.24
CA GLN A 253 9.31 -16.67 10.16
C GLN A 253 8.58 -16.17 11.41
N ALA A 254 9.18 -16.37 12.58
CA ALA A 254 8.70 -15.73 13.81
C ALA A 254 8.80 -14.21 13.71
N ALA A 255 7.73 -13.51 14.08
CA ALA A 255 7.59 -12.05 13.95
C ALA A 255 7.42 -11.34 15.32
N GLY A 256 7.80 -11.97 16.41
CA GLY A 256 7.68 -11.42 17.76
C GLY A 256 6.25 -11.03 18.10
N SER A 257 6.03 -9.82 18.62
CA SER A 257 4.69 -9.29 18.95
C SER A 257 3.81 -9.01 17.71
N GLY A 258 4.33 -9.18 16.50
CA GLY A 258 3.64 -8.87 15.26
C GLY A 258 3.61 -7.37 14.90
N GLU A 259 3.93 -6.47 15.81
CA GLU A 259 3.85 -5.02 15.58
C GLU A 259 4.76 -4.56 14.44
N ASN A 260 6.02 -5.01 14.44
CA ASN A 260 6.98 -4.66 13.38
C ASN A 260 6.55 -5.23 12.02
N ALA A 261 6.03 -6.45 12.01
CA ALA A 261 5.50 -7.06 10.79
C ALA A 261 4.26 -6.31 10.29
N LEU A 262 3.34 -5.93 11.17
CA LEU A 262 2.17 -5.14 10.82
C LEU A 262 2.57 -3.75 10.29
N ARG A 263 3.54 -3.09 10.92
CA ARG A 263 4.11 -1.81 10.47
C ARG A 263 4.81 -1.95 9.12
N TYR A 264 5.52 -3.05 8.89
CA TYR A 264 6.09 -3.37 7.58
C TYR A 264 4.99 -3.50 6.53
N LEU A 265 3.95 -4.28 6.79
CA LEU A 265 2.85 -4.51 5.86
C LEU A 265 2.06 -3.23 5.58
N SER A 266 1.81 -2.38 6.59
CA SER A 266 1.04 -1.13 6.41
C SER A 266 1.63 -0.21 5.36
N ARG A 267 2.96 -0.17 5.24
CA ARG A 267 3.65 0.66 4.23
C ARG A 267 3.26 0.28 2.79
N TYR A 268 2.84 -0.96 2.57
CA TYR A 268 2.54 -1.49 1.24
C TYR A 268 1.04 -1.61 0.95
N VAL A 269 0.19 -1.45 1.95
CA VAL A 269 -1.27 -1.44 1.76
C VAL A 269 -1.69 -0.26 0.87
N PHE A 270 -1.08 0.90 1.06
CA PHE A 270 -1.40 2.14 0.37
C PHE A 270 -0.30 2.64 -0.59
N LYS A 271 0.72 1.81 -0.85
CA LYS A 271 1.79 2.14 -1.79
C LYS A 271 1.95 1.04 -2.82
N THR A 272 2.21 1.43 -4.04
CA THR A 272 2.59 0.50 -5.10
C THR A 272 4.10 0.48 -5.21
N ALA A 273 4.70 -0.69 -5.05
CA ALA A 273 6.12 -0.96 -5.21
C ALA A 273 7.07 0.01 -4.47
N THR A 274 6.80 1.30 -4.50
CA THR A 274 7.61 2.34 -3.86
C THR A 274 6.77 3.56 -3.46
N GLY A 275 7.22 4.30 -2.42
CA GLY A 275 6.70 5.63 -2.10
C GLY A 275 7.35 6.71 -2.98
N ASN A 276 7.02 7.98 -2.69
CA ASN A 276 7.56 9.14 -3.42
C ASN A 276 8.97 9.52 -2.96
N ARG A 277 9.88 8.52 -2.90
CA ARG A 277 11.27 8.77 -2.52
C ARG A 277 12.05 9.48 -3.64
N LYS A 278 13.13 10.16 -3.28
CA LYS A 278 14.10 10.66 -4.26
C LYS A 278 14.88 9.50 -4.88
N VAL A 279 15.06 9.56 -6.17
CA VAL A 279 15.80 8.58 -6.98
C VAL A 279 16.83 9.34 -7.80
N PRO A 280 18.13 9.05 -7.64
CA PRO A 280 19.18 9.75 -8.35
C PRO A 280 19.10 9.58 -9.89
N VAL A 281 19.59 10.59 -10.59
CA VAL A 281 19.78 10.60 -12.04
C VAL A 281 21.25 10.33 -12.30
N LEU A 282 21.56 9.31 -13.09
CA LEU A 282 22.93 9.05 -13.56
C LEU A 282 23.30 9.99 -14.74
N PRO A 283 24.60 10.21 -15.02
CA PRO A 283 25.05 11.11 -16.08
C PRO A 283 24.41 10.82 -17.45
N GLU A 284 24.15 9.56 -17.78
CA GLU A 284 23.50 9.16 -19.03
C GLU A 284 21.96 9.31 -19.00
N GLY A 285 21.41 10.03 -18.02
CA GLY A 285 19.95 10.15 -17.84
C GLY A 285 19.27 8.90 -17.30
N LYS A 286 20.01 7.85 -16.95
CA LYS A 286 19.46 6.63 -16.37
C LYS A 286 18.98 6.83 -14.94
N VAL A 287 18.01 6.03 -14.54
CA VAL A 287 17.44 5.99 -13.18
C VAL A 287 18.30 5.10 -12.30
N GLN A 288 18.91 5.63 -11.24
CA GLN A 288 19.64 4.83 -10.26
C GLN A 288 18.72 4.24 -9.22
N TRP A 289 18.28 3.00 -9.40
CA TRP A 289 17.40 2.34 -8.45
C TRP A 289 18.20 1.67 -7.34
N ASN A 290 18.18 2.28 -6.14
CA ASN A 290 18.87 1.75 -4.97
C ASN A 290 17.96 0.78 -4.20
N TYR A 291 18.47 -0.40 -3.86
CA TYR A 291 17.77 -1.42 -3.09
C TYR A 291 18.74 -2.17 -2.15
N ARG A 292 18.17 -2.90 -1.20
CA ARG A 292 18.95 -3.76 -0.31
C ARG A 292 18.81 -5.21 -0.79
N GLU A 293 19.93 -5.86 -1.06
CA GLU A 293 19.95 -7.25 -1.51
C GLU A 293 19.48 -8.21 -0.41
N SER A 294 18.73 -9.26 -0.79
CA SER A 294 18.09 -10.14 0.20
C SER A 294 19.08 -11.07 0.88
N GLN A 295 20.07 -11.56 0.15
CA GLN A 295 21.01 -12.57 0.63
C GLN A 295 22.11 -11.96 1.49
N THR A 296 22.69 -10.86 1.02
CA THR A 296 23.85 -10.22 1.67
C THR A 296 23.47 -9.10 2.61
N GLY A 297 22.25 -8.56 2.48
CA GLY A 297 21.82 -7.37 3.19
C GLY A 297 22.52 -6.07 2.73
N ARG A 298 23.39 -6.11 1.73
CA ARG A 298 24.14 -4.95 1.21
C ARG A 298 23.24 -3.99 0.43
N HIS A 299 23.56 -2.71 0.50
CA HIS A 299 22.96 -1.71 -0.36
C HIS A 299 23.59 -1.82 -1.76
N THR A 300 22.72 -1.96 -2.76
CA THR A 300 23.10 -2.16 -4.16
C THR A 300 22.29 -1.20 -5.02
N SER A 301 22.86 -0.80 -6.16
CA SER A 301 22.17 0.04 -7.13
C SER A 301 22.00 -0.70 -8.46
N LEU A 302 20.89 -0.42 -9.14
CA LEU A 302 20.58 -0.94 -10.46
C LEU A 302 20.33 0.25 -11.40
N PRO A 303 21.18 0.47 -12.43
CA PRO A 303 20.88 1.45 -13.45
C PRO A 303 19.73 0.94 -14.32
N LEU A 304 18.70 1.74 -14.48
CA LEU A 304 17.54 1.43 -15.31
C LEU A 304 17.40 2.49 -16.41
N ASP A 305 17.08 2.04 -17.61
CA ASP A 305 16.53 2.92 -18.64
C ASP A 305 15.26 3.61 -18.10
N PRO A 306 15.05 4.91 -18.37
CA PRO A 306 13.91 5.65 -17.85
C PRO A 306 12.56 5.03 -18.23
N LEU A 307 12.38 4.59 -19.48
CA LEU A 307 11.13 3.97 -19.92
C LEU A 307 10.93 2.58 -19.31
N GLU A 308 12.02 1.84 -19.09
CA GLU A 308 11.98 0.56 -18.37
C GLU A 308 11.61 0.77 -16.89
N PHE A 309 12.11 1.82 -16.22
CA PHE A 309 11.68 2.19 -14.87
C PHE A 309 10.17 2.44 -14.84
N MET A 310 9.65 3.23 -15.80
CA MET A 310 8.22 3.49 -15.89
C MET A 310 7.41 2.22 -16.17
N ARG A 311 7.86 1.36 -17.08
CA ARG A 311 7.24 0.05 -17.35
C ARG A 311 7.17 -0.80 -16.09
N ARG A 312 8.28 -0.89 -15.33
CA ARG A 312 8.34 -1.63 -14.06
C ARG A 312 7.37 -1.06 -13.04
N PHE A 313 7.24 0.25 -12.93
CA PHE A 313 6.26 0.85 -12.03
C PHE A 313 4.83 0.50 -12.43
N LEU A 314 4.48 0.69 -13.70
CA LEU A 314 3.11 0.51 -14.20
C LEU A 314 2.61 -0.95 -14.12
N GLN A 315 3.49 -1.93 -14.22
CA GLN A 315 3.10 -3.35 -14.14
C GLN A 315 2.51 -3.76 -12.79
N HIS A 316 2.65 -2.94 -11.74
CA HIS A 316 2.11 -3.20 -10.41
C HIS A 316 0.72 -2.60 -10.20
N ILE A 317 0.15 -1.97 -11.20
CA ILE A 317 -1.22 -1.46 -11.15
C ILE A 317 -2.18 -2.65 -11.16
N LEU A 318 -2.98 -2.74 -10.09
CA LEU A 318 -3.96 -3.80 -9.90
C LEU A 318 -5.30 -3.46 -10.58
N PRO A 319 -6.12 -4.45 -10.90
CA PRO A 319 -7.47 -4.26 -11.39
C PRO A 319 -8.30 -3.35 -10.45
N ARG A 320 -9.32 -2.69 -11.04
CA ARG A 320 -10.25 -1.88 -10.26
C ARG A 320 -11.02 -2.76 -9.26
N GLY A 321 -11.14 -2.28 -8.03
CA GLY A 321 -11.87 -3.03 -6.98
C GLY A 321 -11.09 -4.18 -6.35
N PHE A 322 -9.95 -4.61 -6.90
CA PHE A 322 -9.20 -5.73 -6.36
C PHE A 322 -8.75 -5.48 -4.91
N ALA A 323 -9.17 -6.34 -3.97
CA ALA A 323 -8.78 -6.26 -2.56
C ALA A 323 -7.36 -6.80 -2.37
N ARG A 324 -6.41 -5.89 -2.08
CA ARG A 324 -5.00 -6.22 -1.80
C ARG A 324 -4.80 -6.81 -0.41
N VAL A 325 -5.68 -6.46 0.52
CA VAL A 325 -5.65 -6.92 1.93
C VAL A 325 -6.88 -7.76 2.18
N ARG A 326 -6.69 -8.97 2.71
CA ARG A 326 -7.79 -9.89 3.03
C ARG A 326 -7.57 -10.52 4.39
N THR A 327 -8.64 -10.76 5.12
CA THR A 327 -8.60 -11.49 6.38
C THR A 327 -9.35 -12.81 6.24
N PHE A 328 -8.83 -13.84 6.90
CA PHE A 328 -9.34 -15.20 6.80
C PHE A 328 -9.50 -15.85 8.17
N GLY A 329 -10.24 -16.95 8.21
CA GLY A 329 -10.53 -17.70 9.42
C GLY A 329 -11.30 -16.86 10.44
N TRP A 330 -10.95 -16.96 11.72
CA TRP A 330 -11.65 -16.19 12.75
C TRP A 330 -11.38 -14.66 12.71
N LEU A 331 -10.40 -14.18 11.91
CA LEU A 331 -10.21 -12.74 11.63
C LEU A 331 -11.10 -12.21 10.49
N HIS A 332 -11.81 -13.08 9.75
CA HIS A 332 -12.73 -12.64 8.71
C HIS A 332 -13.87 -11.80 9.32
N PRO A 333 -14.32 -10.71 8.67
CA PRO A 333 -15.37 -9.82 9.21
C PRO A 333 -16.65 -10.57 9.60
N ALA A 334 -17.07 -11.57 8.81
CA ALA A 334 -18.22 -12.41 9.11
C ALA A 334 -18.03 -13.37 10.32
N ALA A 335 -16.80 -13.54 10.81
CA ALA A 335 -16.47 -14.43 11.93
C ALA A 335 -16.31 -13.68 13.27
N LYS A 336 -16.97 -12.52 13.45
CA LYS A 336 -16.83 -11.65 14.63
C LYS A 336 -17.04 -12.39 15.96
N VAL A 337 -18.00 -13.30 16.02
CA VAL A 337 -18.28 -14.13 17.22
C VAL A 337 -17.03 -14.95 17.58
N ARG A 338 -16.39 -15.60 16.58
CA ARG A 338 -15.17 -16.38 16.81
C ARG A 338 -13.99 -15.48 17.19
N ALA A 339 -13.86 -14.31 16.57
CA ALA A 339 -12.82 -13.34 16.92
C ALA A 339 -12.96 -12.89 18.39
N ASN A 340 -14.18 -12.56 18.83
CA ASN A 340 -14.45 -12.18 20.22
C ASN A 340 -14.24 -13.36 21.19
N ARG A 341 -14.53 -14.59 20.76
CA ARG A 341 -14.22 -15.78 21.56
C ARG A 341 -12.70 -15.93 21.77
N VAL A 342 -11.88 -15.77 20.72
CA VAL A 342 -10.42 -15.76 20.84
C VAL A 342 -9.95 -14.67 21.80
N ARG A 343 -10.51 -13.47 21.68
CA ARG A 343 -10.15 -12.34 22.55
C ARG A 343 -10.47 -12.63 24.01
N ALA A 344 -11.64 -13.18 24.30
CA ALA A 344 -12.03 -13.59 25.64
C ALA A 344 -11.08 -14.65 26.22
N LEU A 345 -10.73 -15.67 25.44
CA LEU A 345 -9.77 -16.71 25.84
C LEU A 345 -8.39 -16.15 26.16
N LEU A 346 -7.99 -15.06 25.48
CA LEU A 346 -6.73 -14.35 25.68
C LEU A 346 -6.86 -13.14 26.62
N ARG A 347 -7.99 -13.01 27.34
CA ARG A 347 -8.28 -11.92 28.31
C ARG A 347 -8.18 -10.53 27.67
N GLN A 348 -8.66 -10.40 26.44
CA GLN A 348 -8.71 -9.14 25.70
C GLN A 348 -10.17 -8.64 25.59
N PRO A 349 -10.40 -7.32 25.58
CA PRO A 349 -11.73 -6.76 25.37
C PRO A 349 -12.29 -7.18 24.00
N PRO A 350 -13.61 -7.33 23.87
CA PRO A 350 -14.24 -7.68 22.61
C PRO A 350 -13.98 -6.61 21.52
N LEU A 351 -14.09 -6.99 20.25
CA LEU A 351 -14.12 -6.04 19.15
C LEU A 351 -15.43 -5.26 19.20
N LEU A 352 -15.34 -3.96 19.26
CA LEU A 352 -16.50 -3.07 19.22
C LEU A 352 -17.27 -3.24 17.89
N THR A 353 -18.57 -3.04 17.91
CA THR A 353 -19.39 -2.89 16.70
C THR A 353 -19.06 -1.54 16.03
N SER A 354 -19.43 -1.38 14.76
CA SER A 354 -19.25 -0.08 14.09
C SER A 354 -20.02 1.04 14.79
N ALA A 355 -21.20 0.74 15.35
CA ALA A 355 -21.98 1.70 16.12
C ALA A 355 -21.30 2.05 17.46
N GLU A 356 -20.79 1.06 18.18
CA GLU A 356 -20.04 1.27 19.43
C GLU A 356 -18.74 2.02 19.19
N GLN A 357 -18.08 1.79 18.05
CA GLN A 357 -16.84 2.48 17.68
C GLN A 357 -17.10 3.95 17.31
N GLN A 358 -18.23 4.25 16.64
CA GLN A 358 -18.67 5.62 16.38
C GLN A 358 -19.09 6.37 17.66
N ALA A 359 -19.66 5.66 18.63
CA ALA A 359 -20.01 6.23 19.93
C ALA A 359 -18.79 6.46 20.84
N TRP A 360 -17.69 5.72 20.61
CA TRP A 360 -16.42 5.87 21.34
C TRP A 360 -15.52 6.96 20.75
N ASP A 361 -15.64 7.28 19.47
CA ASP A 361 -14.93 8.42 18.88
C ASP A 361 -15.48 9.70 19.52
N PRO A 362 -14.67 10.51 20.24
CA PRO A 362 -15.16 11.74 20.83
C PRO A 362 -15.80 12.59 19.75
N PRO A 363 -16.92 13.25 20.01
CA PRO A 363 -17.60 14.06 19.01
C PRO A 363 -16.60 15.09 18.45
N THR A 364 -16.22 14.92 17.22
CA THR A 364 -15.65 16.00 16.44
C THR A 364 -16.66 17.13 16.49
N THR A 365 -16.22 18.32 16.92
CA THR A 365 -17.02 19.55 17.03
C THR A 365 -18.09 19.63 15.94
N PRO A 366 -19.31 20.14 16.29
CA PRO A 366 -20.45 20.05 15.40
C PRO A 366 -20.17 20.72 14.06
N ASP A 367 -20.12 19.90 13.03
CA ASP A 367 -19.99 20.37 11.66
C ASP A 367 -21.34 20.90 11.19
N VAL A 368 -21.26 22.11 10.66
CA VAL A 368 -22.29 22.70 9.82
C VAL A 368 -22.60 21.74 8.67
N GLU A 369 -23.84 21.28 8.62
CA GLU A 369 -24.36 20.40 7.57
C GLU A 369 -24.08 20.97 6.16
N SER A 370 -23.46 20.15 5.34
CA SER A 370 -23.54 20.25 3.89
C SER A 370 -23.60 18.84 3.27
N PRO A 371 -24.63 18.53 2.48
CA PRO A 371 -24.78 17.23 1.86
C PRO A 371 -23.84 17.09 0.67
N GLY A 372 -23.06 16.04 0.63
CA GLY A 372 -22.41 15.58 -0.58
C GLY A 372 -20.90 15.48 -0.50
N GLU A 373 -20.46 14.24 -0.73
CA GLU A 373 -19.12 13.85 -1.12
C GLU A 373 -18.00 14.00 -0.08
N LYS A 374 -17.65 12.87 0.52
CA LYS A 374 -16.50 12.72 1.42
C LYS A 374 -15.20 13.17 0.72
N THR A 375 -14.86 14.43 0.83
CA THR A 375 -13.51 14.92 0.54
C THR A 375 -12.57 14.42 1.62
N ARG A 376 -12.00 13.22 1.42
CA ARG A 376 -10.89 12.72 2.23
C ARG A 376 -9.68 13.59 1.95
N GLY A 377 -9.35 14.51 2.85
CA GLY A 377 -8.15 15.33 2.73
C GLY A 377 -8.13 16.67 3.45
N ALA A 378 -9.14 17.02 4.23
CA ALA A 378 -9.07 18.20 5.09
C ALA A 378 -8.16 17.95 6.29
N GLY A 379 -6.84 18.02 6.07
CA GLY A 379 -5.90 18.18 7.17
C GLY A 379 -6.08 19.55 7.81
N SER A 380 -5.70 19.71 9.09
CA SER A 380 -5.70 21.00 9.77
C SER A 380 -5.08 22.09 8.89
N PRO A 381 -5.58 23.35 8.96
CA PRO A 381 -4.99 24.46 8.22
C PRO A 381 -3.47 24.52 8.46
N PRO A 382 -2.66 24.81 7.43
CA PRO A 382 -1.21 24.83 7.57
C PRO A 382 -0.76 26.01 8.43
N PRO A 383 0.38 25.93 9.14
CA PRO A 383 1.00 27.08 9.78
C PRO A 383 1.59 28.02 8.71
N CYS A 384 1.52 29.31 8.96
CA CYS A 384 2.18 30.29 8.12
C CYS A 384 3.71 30.09 8.18
N PRO A 385 4.41 29.98 7.04
CA PRO A 385 5.85 29.69 7.03
C PRO A 385 6.68 30.84 7.65
N ARG A 386 6.11 32.05 7.81
CA ARG A 386 6.81 33.20 8.37
C ARG A 386 6.56 33.40 9.87
N CYS A 387 5.29 33.39 10.31
CA CYS A 387 4.94 33.66 11.71
C CYS A 387 4.45 32.42 12.48
N GLN A 388 4.39 31.27 11.85
CA GLN A 388 3.95 29.98 12.40
C GLN A 388 2.50 29.94 12.93
N LYS A 389 1.74 31.04 12.80
CA LYS A 389 0.31 31.02 13.14
C LYS A 389 -0.49 30.22 12.15
N VAL A 390 -1.52 29.54 12.62
CA VAL A 390 -2.44 28.74 11.81
C VAL A 390 -3.09 29.66 10.77
N MET A 391 -3.03 29.29 9.50
CA MET A 391 -3.61 30.07 8.39
C MET A 391 -5.12 29.84 8.31
N VAL A 392 -5.83 30.82 7.75
CA VAL A 392 -7.29 30.78 7.59
C VAL A 392 -7.64 30.37 6.16
N LEU A 393 -8.63 29.48 6.01
CA LEU A 393 -9.17 29.11 4.70
C LEU A 393 -9.95 30.31 4.12
N VAL A 394 -9.52 30.80 2.95
CA VAL A 394 -10.13 31.92 2.27
C VAL A 394 -10.81 31.59 0.94
N GLY A 395 -10.60 30.36 0.46
CA GLY A 395 -11.25 29.87 -0.75
C GLY A 395 -11.01 28.40 -1.02
N SER A 396 -11.91 27.77 -1.76
CA SER A 396 -11.77 26.41 -2.25
C SER A 396 -12.35 26.32 -3.66
N TRP A 397 -11.81 25.41 -4.48
CA TRP A 397 -12.33 25.12 -5.81
C TRP A 397 -12.24 23.63 -6.11
N ARG A 398 -13.15 23.12 -6.98
CA ARG A 398 -13.20 21.72 -7.41
C ARG A 398 -12.45 21.54 -8.73
N ALA A 399 -12.18 20.29 -9.06
CA ALA A 399 -11.64 19.90 -10.37
C ALA A 399 -12.49 20.49 -11.51
N GLY A 400 -11.84 21.07 -12.52
CA GLY A 400 -12.50 21.70 -13.66
C GLY A 400 -13.02 23.13 -13.42
N GLN A 401 -13.00 23.64 -12.19
CA GLN A 401 -13.24 25.05 -11.92
C GLN A 401 -11.93 25.82 -12.07
N VAL A 402 -12.01 27.02 -12.67
CA VAL A 402 -10.88 27.95 -12.71
C VAL A 402 -10.60 28.35 -11.27
N GLY A 403 -9.37 28.10 -10.81
CA GLY A 403 -8.95 28.43 -9.44
C GLY A 403 -9.28 29.88 -9.14
N LEU A 404 -9.79 30.14 -7.93
CA LEU A 404 -9.95 31.51 -7.42
C LEU A 404 -8.54 32.13 -7.35
N HIS A 405 -8.15 32.83 -8.39
CA HIS A 405 -7.10 33.81 -8.22
C HIS A 405 -7.69 34.87 -7.29
N PRO A 406 -7.08 35.18 -6.15
CA PRO A 406 -7.52 36.32 -5.36
C PRO A 406 -7.57 37.52 -6.32
N LYS A 407 -8.75 38.07 -6.52
CA LYS A 407 -8.86 39.35 -7.20
C LYS A 407 -7.89 40.30 -6.45
N ARG A 408 -7.00 40.95 -7.19
CA ARG A 408 -6.20 42.01 -6.59
C ARG A 408 -7.16 42.90 -5.81
N PRO A 409 -6.88 43.21 -4.54
CA PRO A 409 -7.65 44.22 -3.85
C PRO A 409 -7.59 45.50 -4.69
N PRO A 410 -8.67 46.25 -4.72
CA PRO A 410 -8.76 47.50 -5.47
C PRO A 410 -7.64 48.50 -5.14
#